data_a196259a3d7f28a87445e3a10415d350
#
_entry.id   a196259a3d7f28a87445e3a10415d350
#
_cell.length_a   1.000
_cell.length_b   1.000
_cell.length_c   1.000
_cell.angle_alpha   90.00
_cell.angle_beta   90.00
_cell.angle_gamma   90.00
#
_symmetry.space_group_name_H-M   'P 1'
#
loop_
_entity.id
_entity.type
_entity.pdbx_description
1 polymer ?
#
loop_
_entity_poly.entity_id
_entity_poly.type
_entity_poly.pdbx_seq_one_letter_code
_entity_poly.pdbx_strand_id
1 'polypeptide(L)'
;MNKSLMLASLTLGLMSGSALAMEQVVLDGKHMTQEQAWAIADGAKVKVASQARTKLVKSHELLMEAARLGKPVYGLTVGVGLNKDHKLFDANGELSAAVMDASRSFNYSTLRAHSAGVGEPMPVRLTRVALAVRLNTILAGQTGVQPVVADLYEAYLNKGITPVIPSQGTVGEADILLASHVGLAMIGEWEVFYKGKRVSSREAMADAGVPLLEPMGKDALSILSNNAVAVAYAMKGYQDAKHLLEVSPTVFGLSLEGLNGNVAPFLPQTNDIRPFPYIQATTKDILAQLDGSYLWQLNDERPLQDPLSYRTTAYTLASAKKAWWIWAK
;
A
#
# COMPACT_ATOMS: atom_id res chain seq x y z
N MET A 1 50.62 -39.11 -5.19
CA MET A 1 50.17 -38.40 -4.00
C MET A 1 48.93 -37.57 -4.42
N ASN A 2 47.76 -38.16 -4.16
CA ASN A 2 46.47 -37.60 -4.60
C ASN A 2 45.97 -36.59 -3.58
N LYS A 3 45.74 -35.37 -4.03
CA LYS A 3 44.97 -34.38 -3.27
C LYS A 3 43.52 -34.42 -3.77
N SER A 4 42.65 -35.03 -3.02
CA SER A 4 41.21 -34.99 -3.23
C SER A 4 40.70 -33.64 -2.75
N LEU A 5 40.21 -32.81 -3.69
CA LEU A 5 39.38 -31.64 -3.38
C LEU A 5 38.00 -32.18 -2.96
N MET A 6 37.63 -31.99 -1.72
CA MET A 6 36.24 -32.09 -1.27
C MET A 6 35.51 -30.78 -1.63
N LEU A 7 34.66 -30.82 -2.64
CA LEU A 7 33.66 -29.79 -2.88
C LEU A 7 32.54 -29.99 -1.82
N ALA A 8 32.50 -29.12 -0.84
CA ALA A 8 31.33 -29.01 0.03
C ALA A 8 30.24 -28.23 -0.73
N SER A 9 29.24 -28.94 -1.21
CA SER A 9 28.03 -28.33 -1.76
C SER A 9 27.19 -27.75 -0.60
N LEU A 10 27.22 -26.42 -0.48
CA LEU A 10 26.33 -25.67 0.40
C LEU A 10 24.92 -25.71 -0.21
N THR A 11 24.10 -26.67 0.20
CA THR A 11 22.65 -26.63 -0.04
C THR A 11 22.05 -25.63 0.94
N LEU A 12 21.88 -24.39 0.48
CA LEU A 12 21.02 -23.41 1.14
C LEU A 12 19.58 -23.95 1.07
N GLY A 13 19.14 -24.56 2.16
CA GLY A 13 17.75 -24.91 2.34
C GLY A 13 16.93 -23.63 2.51
N LEU A 14 16.44 -23.08 1.40
CA LEU A 14 15.34 -22.14 1.40
C LEU A 14 14.11 -22.88 1.95
N MET A 15 13.92 -22.85 3.27
CA MET A 15 12.63 -23.09 3.87
C MET A 15 11.73 -21.90 3.48
N SER A 16 11.26 -21.88 2.24
CA SER A 16 10.06 -21.14 1.87
C SER A 16 8.91 -21.81 2.63
N GLY A 17 8.63 -21.30 3.82
CA GLY A 17 7.33 -21.52 4.45
C GLY A 17 6.30 -21.05 3.44
N SER A 18 5.63 -21.99 2.79
CA SER A 18 4.45 -21.72 1.97
C SER A 18 3.41 -21.13 2.92
N ALA A 19 3.41 -19.79 3.09
CA ALA A 19 2.22 -19.11 3.54
C ALA A 19 1.14 -19.57 2.58
N LEU A 20 0.14 -20.32 3.06
CA LEU A 20 -1.04 -20.70 2.27
C LEU A 20 -1.55 -19.40 1.66
N ALA A 21 -1.42 -19.28 0.32
CA ALA A 21 -1.84 -18.08 -0.38
C ALA A 21 -3.33 -17.89 -0.07
N MET A 22 -3.70 -16.72 0.45
CA MET A 22 -5.11 -16.42 0.67
C MET A 22 -5.80 -16.40 -0.69
N GLU A 23 -6.71 -17.34 -0.92
CA GLU A 23 -7.46 -17.42 -2.18
C GLU A 23 -8.51 -16.31 -2.27
N GLN A 24 -9.08 -15.91 -1.13
CA GLN A 24 -10.12 -14.88 -1.06
C GLN A 24 -9.95 -14.01 0.19
N VAL A 25 -10.18 -12.71 0.04
CA VAL A 25 -10.23 -11.72 1.12
C VAL A 25 -11.61 -11.07 1.14
N VAL A 26 -12.24 -11.06 2.31
CA VAL A 26 -13.52 -10.37 2.53
C VAL A 26 -13.24 -8.98 3.09
N LEU A 27 -13.68 -7.93 2.38
CA LEU A 27 -13.58 -6.53 2.82
C LEU A 27 -14.90 -6.07 3.43
N ASP A 28 -14.84 -5.52 4.62
CA ASP A 28 -16.02 -5.10 5.41
C ASP A 28 -16.04 -3.62 5.81
N GLY A 29 -15.05 -2.86 5.33
CA GLY A 29 -14.92 -1.42 5.64
C GLY A 29 -14.34 -1.12 7.02
N LYS A 30 -13.72 -2.11 7.67
CA LYS A 30 -13.04 -1.97 8.96
C LYS A 30 -11.54 -2.20 8.82
N HIS A 31 -11.03 -3.17 9.57
CA HIS A 31 -9.60 -3.50 9.56
C HIS A 31 -9.26 -4.36 8.36
N MET A 32 -8.27 -3.93 7.60
CA MET A 32 -7.60 -4.72 6.57
C MET A 32 -6.13 -4.83 6.97
N THR A 33 -5.60 -6.05 7.07
CA THR A 33 -4.19 -6.25 7.40
C THR A 33 -3.30 -6.03 6.18
N GLN A 34 -2.00 -5.82 6.41
CA GLN A 34 -1.04 -5.70 5.32
C GLN A 34 -0.98 -6.99 4.48
N GLU A 35 -1.03 -8.14 5.13
CA GLU A 35 -1.03 -9.45 4.46
C GLU A 35 -2.23 -9.60 3.54
N GLN A 36 -3.42 -9.17 3.97
CA GLN A 36 -4.62 -9.15 3.14
C GLN A 36 -4.47 -8.24 1.93
N ALA A 37 -3.94 -7.03 2.12
CA ALA A 37 -3.75 -6.08 1.02
C ALA A 37 -2.74 -6.61 -0.01
N TRP A 38 -1.64 -7.22 0.44
CA TRP A 38 -0.66 -7.83 -0.45
C TRP A 38 -1.21 -9.08 -1.13
N ALA A 39 -1.97 -9.93 -0.43
CA ALA A 39 -2.64 -11.08 -1.06
C ALA A 39 -3.58 -10.64 -2.19
N ILE A 40 -4.38 -9.58 -2.00
CA ILE A 40 -5.22 -9.00 -3.06
C ILE A 40 -4.36 -8.49 -4.23
N ALA A 41 -3.25 -7.83 -3.93
CA ALA A 41 -2.34 -7.33 -4.96
C ALA A 41 -1.74 -8.48 -5.78
N ASP A 42 -1.48 -9.62 -5.15
CA ASP A 42 -0.92 -10.82 -5.76
C ASP A 42 -1.98 -11.74 -6.40
N GLY A 43 -3.26 -11.36 -6.38
CA GLY A 43 -4.32 -12.03 -7.13
C GLY A 43 -5.40 -12.72 -6.32
N ALA A 44 -5.36 -12.67 -4.98
CA ALA A 44 -6.46 -13.14 -4.15
C ALA A 44 -7.78 -12.45 -4.56
N LYS A 45 -8.86 -13.22 -4.59
CA LYS A 45 -10.18 -12.69 -4.92
C LYS A 45 -10.70 -11.82 -3.79
N VAL A 46 -11.32 -10.72 -4.15
CA VAL A 46 -12.00 -9.83 -3.21
C VAL A 46 -13.47 -10.15 -3.17
N LYS A 47 -14.06 -10.13 -1.99
CA LYS A 47 -15.50 -10.18 -1.76
C LYS A 47 -15.91 -9.07 -0.83
N VAL A 48 -16.88 -8.27 -1.25
CA VAL A 48 -17.49 -7.24 -0.38
C VAL A 48 -18.47 -7.90 0.59
N ALA A 49 -18.33 -7.61 1.88
CA ALA A 49 -19.25 -8.11 2.90
C ALA A 49 -20.64 -7.49 2.73
N SER A 50 -21.69 -8.31 2.85
CA SER A 50 -23.07 -7.87 2.67
C SER A 50 -23.45 -6.69 3.58
N GLN A 51 -22.98 -6.70 4.84
CA GLN A 51 -23.23 -5.59 5.78
C GLN A 51 -22.57 -4.28 5.34
N ALA A 52 -21.36 -4.34 4.77
CA ALA A 52 -20.66 -3.17 4.23
C ALA A 52 -21.41 -2.60 3.03
N ARG A 53 -21.88 -3.47 2.14
CA ARG A 53 -22.73 -3.07 1.00
C ARG A 53 -24.01 -2.38 1.46
N THR A 54 -24.70 -2.92 2.47
CA THR A 54 -25.89 -2.30 3.05
C THR A 54 -25.62 -0.90 3.62
N LYS A 55 -24.48 -0.72 4.30
CA LYS A 55 -24.07 0.59 4.81
C LYS A 55 -23.81 1.58 3.68
N LEU A 56 -23.14 1.13 2.61
CA LEU A 56 -22.84 1.96 1.46
C LEU A 56 -24.13 2.46 0.77
N VAL A 57 -25.10 1.57 0.55
CA VAL A 57 -26.40 1.92 -0.01
C VAL A 57 -27.09 2.98 0.86
N LYS A 58 -27.19 2.75 2.17
CA LYS A 58 -27.80 3.72 3.12
C LYS A 58 -27.09 5.06 3.13
N SER A 59 -25.76 5.07 3.07
CA SER A 59 -24.95 6.29 3.00
C SER A 59 -25.25 7.08 1.72
N HIS A 60 -25.37 6.41 0.59
CA HIS A 60 -25.75 7.03 -0.67
C HIS A 60 -27.16 7.60 -0.64
N GLU A 61 -28.14 6.83 -0.16
CA GLU A 61 -29.54 7.28 0.00
C GLU A 61 -29.64 8.52 0.89
N LEU A 62 -28.94 8.53 2.04
CA LEU A 62 -28.89 9.68 2.94
C LEU A 62 -28.30 10.92 2.26
N LEU A 63 -27.23 10.74 1.47
CA LEU A 63 -26.61 11.83 0.71
C LEU A 63 -27.58 12.42 -0.32
N MET A 64 -28.27 11.57 -1.06
CA MET A 64 -29.24 12.00 -2.08
C MET A 64 -30.45 12.67 -1.44
N GLU A 65 -30.90 12.21 -0.28
CA GLU A 65 -31.96 12.86 0.48
C GLU A 65 -31.54 14.26 1.00
N ALA A 66 -30.29 14.39 1.50
CA ALA A 66 -29.74 15.68 1.89
C ALA A 66 -29.70 16.66 0.71
N ALA A 67 -29.33 16.19 -0.47
CA ALA A 67 -29.34 16.97 -1.71
C ALA A 67 -30.78 17.42 -2.08
N ARG A 68 -31.74 16.49 -2.02
CA ARG A 68 -33.16 16.77 -2.27
C ARG A 68 -33.74 17.83 -1.33
N LEU A 69 -33.29 17.81 -0.07
CA LEU A 69 -33.66 18.80 0.95
C LEU A 69 -32.91 20.14 0.80
N GLY A 70 -32.15 20.35 -0.27
CA GLY A 70 -31.40 21.57 -0.52
C GLY A 70 -30.25 21.83 0.46
N LYS A 71 -29.79 20.81 1.21
CA LYS A 71 -28.65 20.96 2.12
C LYS A 71 -27.36 21.22 1.34
N PRO A 72 -26.48 22.13 1.79
CA PRO A 72 -25.18 22.31 1.17
C PRO A 72 -24.32 21.07 1.44
N VAL A 73 -23.96 20.37 0.37
CA VAL A 73 -23.08 19.18 0.41
C VAL A 73 -21.91 19.42 -0.53
N TYR A 74 -20.71 19.48 0.04
CA TYR A 74 -19.45 19.70 -0.68
C TYR A 74 -19.26 18.67 -1.80
N GLY A 75 -19.06 19.17 -3.02
CA GLY A 75 -18.87 18.34 -4.21
C GLY A 75 -20.14 17.64 -4.72
N LEU A 76 -21.31 18.06 -4.24
CA LEU A 76 -22.61 17.57 -4.71
C LEU A 76 -23.57 18.73 -5.00
N THR A 77 -24.00 19.49 -4.01
CA THR A 77 -24.90 20.63 -4.18
C THR A 77 -24.17 21.96 -4.21
N VAL A 78 -22.94 21.99 -3.72
CA VAL A 78 -21.99 23.10 -3.83
C VAL A 78 -20.68 22.62 -4.45
N GLY A 79 -19.88 23.56 -4.97
CA GLY A 79 -18.60 23.27 -5.61
C GLY A 79 -17.54 22.74 -4.66
N VAL A 80 -16.29 22.66 -5.16
CA VAL A 80 -15.12 22.19 -4.42
C VAL A 80 -14.06 23.29 -4.36
N GLY A 81 -13.16 23.22 -3.38
CA GLY A 81 -12.06 24.16 -3.20
C GLY A 81 -12.58 25.60 -3.04
N LEU A 82 -12.09 26.52 -3.86
CA LEU A 82 -12.52 27.93 -3.85
C LEU A 82 -14.01 28.11 -4.20
N ASN A 83 -14.59 27.15 -4.91
CA ASN A 83 -16.01 27.17 -5.30
C ASN A 83 -16.93 26.49 -4.28
N LYS A 84 -16.47 26.19 -3.08
CA LYS A 84 -17.22 25.45 -2.05
C LYS A 84 -18.51 26.13 -1.60
N ASP A 85 -18.61 27.42 -1.76
CA ASP A 85 -19.79 28.23 -1.37
C ASP A 85 -20.71 28.52 -2.58
N HIS A 86 -20.29 28.15 -3.79
CA HIS A 86 -21.10 28.31 -4.99
C HIS A 86 -22.02 27.11 -5.17
N LYS A 87 -23.31 27.35 -5.23
CA LYS A 87 -24.30 26.33 -5.56
C LYS A 87 -24.04 25.81 -6.99
N LEU A 88 -24.01 24.50 -7.15
CA LEU A 88 -23.91 23.86 -8.46
C LEU A 88 -25.25 23.83 -9.19
N PHE A 89 -26.35 23.84 -8.43
CA PHE A 89 -27.72 23.89 -8.91
C PHE A 89 -28.67 24.27 -7.77
N ASP A 90 -29.81 24.86 -8.12
CA ASP A 90 -30.88 25.16 -7.17
C ASP A 90 -31.76 23.92 -7.03
N ALA A 91 -31.62 23.21 -5.93
CA ALA A 91 -32.50 22.09 -5.58
C ALA A 91 -33.76 22.66 -4.89
N ASN A 92 -34.84 22.84 -5.65
CA ASN A 92 -36.13 23.23 -5.12
C ASN A 92 -36.97 22.04 -4.64
N GLY A 93 -36.33 21.09 -3.91
CA GLY A 93 -37.02 19.91 -3.38
C GLY A 93 -37.15 18.74 -4.38
N GLU A 94 -36.80 18.94 -5.65
CA GLU A 94 -36.82 17.89 -6.66
C GLU A 94 -35.44 17.76 -7.34
N LEU A 95 -34.95 16.52 -7.43
CA LEU A 95 -33.80 16.20 -8.27
C LEU A 95 -34.28 16.05 -9.73
N SER A 96 -34.51 17.18 -10.39
CA SER A 96 -34.95 17.19 -11.79
C SER A 96 -33.90 16.58 -12.71
N ALA A 97 -34.30 16.18 -13.93
CA ALA A 97 -33.36 15.66 -14.93
C ALA A 97 -32.20 16.64 -15.19
N ALA A 98 -32.49 17.94 -15.23
CA ALA A 98 -31.47 18.98 -15.42
C ALA A 98 -30.43 19.02 -14.27
N VAL A 99 -30.86 18.84 -13.02
CA VAL A 99 -29.99 18.75 -11.84
C VAL A 99 -29.12 17.51 -11.93
N MET A 100 -29.67 16.37 -12.32
CA MET A 100 -28.93 15.13 -12.49
C MET A 100 -27.90 15.23 -13.61
N ASP A 101 -28.24 15.87 -14.73
CA ASP A 101 -27.31 16.09 -15.83
C ASP A 101 -26.18 17.06 -15.47
N ALA A 102 -26.48 18.12 -14.73
CA ALA A 102 -25.46 19.01 -14.18
C ALA A 102 -24.51 18.27 -13.23
N SER A 103 -25.05 17.40 -12.37
CA SER A 103 -24.25 16.56 -11.49
C SER A 103 -23.33 15.62 -12.25
N ARG A 104 -23.82 14.93 -13.29
CA ARG A 104 -23.00 14.09 -14.17
C ARG A 104 -21.90 14.90 -14.83
N SER A 105 -22.25 16.03 -15.46
CA SER A 105 -21.29 16.90 -16.13
C SER A 105 -20.19 17.37 -15.18
N PHE A 106 -20.55 17.77 -13.96
CA PHE A 106 -19.59 18.16 -12.92
C PHE A 106 -18.65 17.01 -12.55
N ASN A 107 -19.16 15.78 -12.39
CA ASN A 107 -18.36 14.62 -12.05
C ASN A 107 -17.37 14.26 -13.16
N TYR A 108 -17.80 14.22 -14.42
CA TYR A 108 -16.91 14.00 -15.57
C TYR A 108 -15.81 15.06 -15.65
N SER A 109 -16.19 16.34 -15.53
CA SER A 109 -15.24 17.45 -15.56
C SER A 109 -14.25 17.40 -14.43
N THR A 110 -14.70 17.03 -13.22
CA THR A 110 -13.85 16.87 -12.03
C THR A 110 -12.80 15.78 -12.24
N LEU A 111 -13.18 14.59 -12.74
CA LEU A 111 -12.24 13.52 -13.03
C LEU A 111 -11.20 13.94 -14.07
N ARG A 112 -11.63 14.55 -15.17
CA ARG A 112 -10.73 15.00 -16.24
C ARG A 112 -9.79 16.10 -15.77
N ALA A 113 -10.29 17.11 -15.06
CA ALA A 113 -9.50 18.26 -14.62
C ALA A 113 -8.42 17.89 -13.59
N HIS A 114 -8.65 16.86 -12.78
CA HIS A 114 -7.70 16.45 -11.74
C HIS A 114 -6.76 15.33 -12.15
N SER A 115 -6.93 14.70 -13.30
CA SER A 115 -6.03 13.64 -13.79
C SER A 115 -4.77 14.23 -14.40
N ALA A 116 -3.93 14.81 -13.55
CA ALA A 116 -2.72 15.54 -13.94
C ALA A 116 -1.43 14.93 -13.32
N GLY A 117 -1.47 13.67 -12.92
CA GLY A 117 -0.29 12.93 -12.51
C GLY A 117 0.70 12.77 -13.68
N VAL A 118 2.00 12.72 -13.38
CA VAL A 118 3.08 12.59 -14.36
C VAL A 118 4.07 11.50 -13.94
N GLY A 119 5.04 11.21 -14.80
CA GLY A 119 6.08 10.21 -14.58
C GLY A 119 5.68 8.80 -15.03
N GLU A 120 6.57 7.86 -14.78
CA GLU A 120 6.35 6.46 -15.13
C GLU A 120 5.15 5.87 -14.37
N PRO A 121 4.48 4.87 -14.94
CA PRO A 121 3.42 4.16 -14.25
C PRO A 121 3.87 3.58 -12.91
N MET A 122 3.03 3.68 -11.89
CA MET A 122 3.22 2.92 -10.67
C MET A 122 3.25 1.41 -10.95
N PRO A 123 4.05 0.64 -10.19
CA PRO A 123 4.01 -0.82 -10.30
C PRO A 123 2.59 -1.36 -10.12
N VAL A 124 2.18 -2.29 -11.02
CA VAL A 124 0.84 -2.92 -11.00
C VAL A 124 0.47 -3.42 -9.61
N ARG A 125 1.40 -4.13 -8.95
CA ARG A 125 1.19 -4.67 -7.61
C ARG A 125 0.86 -3.57 -6.59
N LEU A 126 1.56 -2.44 -6.66
CA LEU A 126 1.35 -1.31 -5.75
C LEU A 126 0.03 -0.58 -6.04
N THR A 127 -0.32 -0.41 -7.32
CA THR A 127 -1.63 0.13 -7.73
C THR A 127 -2.77 -0.74 -7.19
N ARG A 128 -2.65 -2.06 -7.26
CA ARG A 128 -3.66 -2.99 -6.73
C ARG A 128 -3.82 -2.86 -5.21
N VAL A 129 -2.72 -2.63 -4.46
CA VAL A 129 -2.81 -2.30 -3.02
C VAL A 129 -3.61 -1.02 -2.83
N ALA A 130 -3.33 0.04 -3.58
CA ALA A 130 -4.08 1.31 -3.49
C ALA A 130 -5.58 1.11 -3.79
N LEU A 131 -5.92 0.31 -4.81
CA LEU A 131 -7.33 -0.03 -5.11
C LEU A 131 -7.99 -0.78 -3.95
N ALA A 132 -7.31 -1.75 -3.32
CA ALA A 132 -7.83 -2.51 -2.19
C ALA A 132 -8.05 -1.62 -0.95
N VAL A 133 -7.07 -0.76 -0.63
CA VAL A 133 -7.17 0.22 0.46
C VAL A 133 -8.34 1.17 0.20
N ARG A 134 -8.47 1.69 -1.03
CA ARG A 134 -9.58 2.60 -1.36
C ARG A 134 -10.93 1.91 -1.28
N LEU A 135 -11.06 0.71 -1.82
CA LEU A 135 -12.29 -0.06 -1.70
C LEU A 135 -12.69 -0.24 -0.24
N ASN A 136 -11.77 -0.69 0.61
CA ASN A 136 -12.06 -0.89 2.03
C ASN A 136 -12.51 0.40 2.73
N THR A 137 -11.90 1.55 2.41
CA THR A 137 -12.33 2.85 2.98
C THR A 137 -13.69 3.30 2.49
N ILE A 138 -14.05 3.05 1.24
CA ILE A 138 -15.40 3.29 0.70
C ILE A 138 -16.44 2.45 1.44
N LEU A 139 -16.11 1.19 1.71
CA LEU A 139 -17.00 0.24 2.40
C LEU A 139 -17.28 0.60 3.87
N ALA A 140 -16.53 1.53 4.46
CA ALA A 140 -16.88 2.10 5.76
C ALA A 140 -18.24 2.84 5.73
N GLY A 141 -18.75 3.19 4.53
CA GLY A 141 -20.06 3.78 4.34
C GLY A 141 -20.15 5.25 4.76
N GLN A 142 -19.07 6.02 4.62
CA GLN A 142 -19.00 7.44 5.01
C GLN A 142 -18.87 8.39 3.80
N THR A 143 -18.75 7.85 2.59
CA THR A 143 -18.47 8.66 1.39
C THR A 143 -19.72 9.13 0.66
N GLY A 144 -20.84 8.43 0.80
CA GLY A 144 -22.06 8.68 0.04
C GLY A 144 -21.97 8.38 -1.47
N VAL A 145 -20.91 7.71 -1.90
CA VAL A 145 -20.67 7.30 -3.28
C VAL A 145 -21.73 6.30 -3.76
N GLN A 146 -22.02 6.28 -5.07
CA GLN A 146 -22.89 5.25 -5.64
C GLN A 146 -22.34 3.84 -5.33
N PRO A 147 -23.18 2.86 -4.99
CA PRO A 147 -22.75 1.48 -4.74
C PRO A 147 -21.96 0.86 -5.91
N VAL A 148 -22.29 1.21 -7.14
CA VAL A 148 -21.61 0.75 -8.35
C VAL A 148 -20.12 1.09 -8.36
N VAL A 149 -19.69 2.15 -7.70
CA VAL A 149 -18.26 2.49 -7.59
C VAL A 149 -17.50 1.41 -6.82
N ALA A 150 -18.05 0.92 -5.71
CA ALA A 150 -17.45 -0.21 -4.98
C ALA A 150 -17.45 -1.49 -5.82
N ASP A 151 -18.51 -1.74 -6.58
CA ASP A 151 -18.61 -2.89 -7.50
C ASP A 151 -17.52 -2.82 -8.59
N LEU A 152 -17.20 -1.64 -9.09
CA LEU A 152 -16.13 -1.43 -10.07
C LEU A 152 -14.74 -1.66 -9.47
N TYR A 153 -14.47 -1.19 -8.24
CA TYR A 153 -13.20 -1.50 -7.55
C TYR A 153 -13.05 -3.02 -7.33
N GLU A 154 -14.12 -3.70 -6.88
CA GLU A 154 -14.14 -5.16 -6.69
C GLU A 154 -13.90 -5.88 -8.03
N ALA A 155 -14.59 -5.46 -9.09
CA ALA A 155 -14.45 -6.03 -10.43
C ALA A 155 -13.02 -5.82 -10.98
N TYR A 156 -12.44 -4.63 -10.83
CA TYR A 156 -11.07 -4.34 -11.27
C TYR A 156 -10.07 -5.29 -10.60
N LEU A 157 -10.15 -5.44 -9.28
CA LEU A 157 -9.29 -6.35 -8.53
C LEU A 157 -9.49 -7.81 -8.96
N ASN A 158 -10.75 -8.25 -9.14
CA ASN A 158 -11.09 -9.64 -9.45
C ASN A 158 -10.86 -10.03 -10.90
N LYS A 159 -10.97 -9.07 -11.83
CA LYS A 159 -10.78 -9.29 -13.28
C LYS A 159 -9.38 -8.95 -13.77
N GLY A 160 -8.50 -8.45 -12.87
CA GLY A 160 -7.14 -8.09 -13.23
C GLY A 160 -7.04 -6.82 -14.08
N ILE A 161 -8.01 -5.90 -13.96
CA ILE A 161 -7.98 -4.59 -14.59
C ILE A 161 -7.28 -3.63 -13.63
N THR A 162 -6.10 -3.11 -14.00
CA THR A 162 -5.31 -2.24 -13.12
C THR A 162 -5.09 -0.90 -13.82
N PRO A 163 -5.68 0.20 -13.34
CA PRO A 163 -5.48 1.52 -13.93
C PRO A 163 -4.00 1.92 -13.97
N VAL A 164 -3.60 2.57 -15.05
CA VAL A 164 -2.29 3.19 -15.14
C VAL A 164 -2.30 4.44 -14.29
N ILE A 165 -1.68 4.39 -13.12
CA ILE A 165 -1.51 5.57 -12.25
C ILE A 165 -0.09 6.08 -12.43
N PRO A 166 0.13 7.34 -12.83
CA PRO A 166 1.46 7.95 -12.84
C PRO A 166 2.08 7.97 -11.44
N SER A 167 3.40 7.95 -11.36
CA SER A 167 4.10 7.85 -10.07
C SER A 167 4.27 9.17 -9.31
N GLN A 168 4.00 10.31 -9.95
CA GLN A 168 4.22 11.65 -9.39
C GLN A 168 2.94 12.48 -9.51
N GLY A 169 2.58 13.21 -8.45
CA GLY A 169 1.39 14.06 -8.44
C GLY A 169 0.70 14.14 -7.08
N THR A 170 1.34 13.66 -6.02
CA THR A 170 0.82 13.82 -4.65
C THR A 170 1.91 14.34 -3.72
N VAL A 171 1.49 15.01 -2.66
CA VAL A 171 2.36 15.43 -1.55
C VAL A 171 2.06 14.64 -0.27
N GLY A 172 1.26 13.56 -0.38
CA GLY A 172 0.93 12.63 0.71
C GLY A 172 -0.25 13.04 1.59
N GLU A 173 -0.88 14.19 1.33
CA GLU A 173 -2.08 14.64 2.08
C GLU A 173 -3.34 14.02 1.46
N ALA A 174 -3.59 14.28 0.19
CA ALA A 174 -4.62 13.62 -0.61
C ALA A 174 -4.06 13.35 -2.01
N ASP A 175 -4.26 12.14 -2.50
CA ASP A 175 -3.68 11.67 -3.77
C ASP A 175 -4.52 12.09 -4.98
N ILE A 176 -5.12 13.28 -4.95
CA ILE A 176 -6.15 13.75 -5.88
C ILE A 176 -5.74 13.54 -7.34
N LEU A 177 -4.54 14.03 -7.72
CA LEU A 177 -4.08 13.99 -9.10
C LEU A 177 -3.79 12.55 -9.59
N LEU A 178 -3.44 11.66 -8.67
CA LEU A 178 -3.14 10.25 -8.98
C LEU A 178 -4.41 9.39 -8.96
N ALA A 179 -5.21 9.51 -7.91
CA ALA A 179 -6.43 8.72 -7.73
C ALA A 179 -7.51 9.04 -8.79
N SER A 180 -7.52 10.26 -9.35
CA SER A 180 -8.45 10.61 -10.43
C SER A 180 -8.26 9.78 -11.69
N HIS A 181 -7.05 9.26 -11.96
CA HIS A 181 -6.80 8.33 -13.07
C HIS A 181 -7.59 7.01 -12.92
N VAL A 182 -7.90 6.58 -11.69
CA VAL A 182 -8.80 5.44 -11.45
C VAL A 182 -10.19 5.78 -11.95
N GLY A 183 -10.69 6.98 -11.65
CA GLY A 183 -11.99 7.46 -12.13
C GLY A 183 -12.03 7.59 -13.65
N LEU A 184 -10.98 8.14 -14.28
CA LEU A 184 -10.88 8.16 -15.75
C LEU A 184 -10.94 6.76 -16.36
N ALA A 185 -10.25 5.78 -15.73
CA ALA A 185 -10.32 4.40 -16.18
C ALA A 185 -11.76 3.86 -16.06
N MET A 186 -12.47 4.16 -14.97
CA MET A 186 -13.84 3.70 -14.75
C MET A 186 -14.85 4.26 -15.76
N ILE A 187 -14.63 5.51 -16.24
CA ILE A 187 -15.47 6.09 -17.28
C ILE A 187 -15.00 5.73 -18.71
N GLY A 188 -13.96 4.92 -18.83
CA GLY A 188 -13.45 4.45 -20.14
C GLY A 188 -12.60 5.45 -20.90
N GLU A 189 -12.01 6.44 -20.21
CA GLU A 189 -11.23 7.54 -20.82
C GLU A 189 -9.74 7.48 -20.44
N TRP A 190 -9.24 6.34 -20.00
CA TRP A 190 -7.84 6.15 -19.62
C TRP A 190 -7.30 4.80 -20.05
N GLU A 191 -6.07 4.49 -19.65
CA GLU A 191 -5.39 3.24 -19.90
C GLU A 191 -5.33 2.37 -18.66
N VAL A 192 -5.28 1.07 -18.86
CA VAL A 192 -5.14 0.04 -17.81
C VAL A 192 -4.13 -1.01 -18.23
N PHE A 193 -3.51 -1.66 -17.26
CA PHE A 193 -2.86 -2.94 -17.45
C PHE A 193 -3.91 -4.05 -17.37
N TYR A 194 -4.03 -4.83 -18.42
CA TYR A 194 -4.97 -5.94 -18.53
C TYR A 194 -4.36 -7.07 -19.36
N LYS A 195 -4.42 -8.31 -18.85
CA LYS A 195 -3.82 -9.50 -19.50
C LYS A 195 -2.36 -9.28 -19.93
N GLY A 196 -1.57 -8.61 -19.07
CA GLY A 196 -0.14 -8.32 -19.31
C GLY A 196 0.15 -7.21 -20.33
N LYS A 197 -0.86 -6.49 -20.81
CA LYS A 197 -0.72 -5.41 -21.79
C LYS A 197 -1.29 -4.09 -21.23
N ARG A 198 -0.75 -2.97 -21.69
CA ARG A 198 -1.32 -1.63 -21.50
C ARG A 198 -2.28 -1.36 -22.65
N VAL A 199 -3.55 -1.18 -22.31
CA VAL A 199 -4.66 -1.03 -23.27
C VAL A 199 -5.63 0.04 -22.80
N SER A 200 -6.55 0.45 -23.69
CA SER A 200 -7.67 1.33 -23.31
C SER A 200 -8.54 0.67 -22.23
N SER A 201 -8.91 1.45 -21.20
CA SER A 201 -9.81 0.96 -20.14
C SER A 201 -11.17 0.53 -20.70
N ARG A 202 -11.67 1.24 -21.72
CA ARG A 202 -12.93 0.90 -22.40
C ARG A 202 -12.90 -0.49 -23.03
N GLU A 203 -11.82 -0.82 -23.74
CA GLU A 203 -11.61 -2.12 -24.34
C GLU A 203 -11.47 -3.23 -23.28
N ALA A 204 -10.66 -2.99 -22.25
CA ALA A 204 -10.45 -3.95 -21.16
C ALA A 204 -11.76 -4.23 -20.40
N MET A 205 -12.54 -3.19 -20.10
CA MET A 205 -13.81 -3.32 -19.38
C MET A 205 -14.85 -4.06 -20.23
N ALA A 206 -14.93 -3.76 -21.54
CA ALA A 206 -15.82 -4.47 -22.45
C ALA A 206 -15.46 -5.95 -22.55
N ASP A 207 -14.17 -6.28 -22.74
CA ASP A 207 -13.68 -7.68 -22.79
C ASP A 207 -13.91 -8.45 -21.48
N ALA A 208 -13.82 -7.76 -20.35
CA ALA A 208 -14.06 -8.33 -19.02
C ALA A 208 -15.54 -8.37 -18.61
N GLY A 209 -16.45 -7.81 -19.39
CA GLY A 209 -17.87 -7.69 -19.06
C GLY A 209 -18.12 -6.77 -17.84
N VAL A 210 -17.35 -5.69 -17.73
CA VAL A 210 -17.47 -4.68 -16.67
C VAL A 210 -18.08 -3.40 -17.26
N PRO A 211 -19.18 -2.89 -16.73
CA PRO A 211 -19.81 -1.69 -17.25
C PRO A 211 -18.97 -0.43 -16.97
N LEU A 212 -19.09 0.57 -17.82
CA LEU A 212 -18.53 1.88 -17.55
C LEU A 212 -19.31 2.58 -16.42
N LEU A 213 -18.60 3.41 -15.65
CA LEU A 213 -19.21 4.25 -14.64
C LEU A 213 -19.93 5.44 -15.32
N GLU A 214 -21.18 5.63 -14.93
CA GLU A 214 -21.88 6.91 -15.13
C GLU A 214 -21.82 7.70 -13.82
N PRO A 215 -20.81 8.56 -13.61
CA PRO A 215 -20.56 9.19 -12.34
C PRO A 215 -21.60 10.26 -12.05
N MET A 216 -22.09 10.29 -10.81
CA MET A 216 -23.02 11.31 -10.33
C MET A 216 -22.81 11.56 -8.83
N GLY A 217 -23.49 12.54 -8.30
CA GLY A 217 -23.42 12.84 -6.88
C GLY A 217 -22.01 13.18 -6.44
N LYS A 218 -21.47 12.41 -5.50
CA LYS A 218 -20.11 12.57 -4.96
C LYS A 218 -19.09 11.58 -5.52
N ASP A 219 -19.38 10.90 -6.60
CA ASP A 219 -18.52 9.81 -7.08
C ASP A 219 -17.11 10.27 -7.42
N ALA A 220 -16.99 11.31 -8.26
CA ALA A 220 -15.68 11.84 -8.62
C ALA A 220 -14.89 12.26 -7.39
N LEU A 221 -15.47 13.07 -6.52
CA LEU A 221 -14.81 13.50 -5.29
C LEU A 221 -14.43 12.31 -4.39
N SER A 222 -15.32 11.33 -4.25
CA SER A 222 -15.05 10.14 -3.44
C SER A 222 -13.98 9.24 -4.07
N ILE A 223 -13.87 9.18 -5.39
CA ILE A 223 -12.82 8.41 -6.07
C ILE A 223 -11.45 9.08 -5.88
N LEU A 224 -11.36 10.40 -6.08
CA LEU A 224 -10.07 11.09 -6.13
C LEU A 224 -9.57 11.60 -4.76
N SER A 225 -10.45 12.03 -3.85
CA SER A 225 -10.05 12.62 -2.57
C SER A 225 -9.81 11.55 -1.51
N ASN A 226 -8.63 10.98 -1.52
CA ASN A 226 -8.18 9.96 -0.55
C ASN A 226 -6.66 9.83 -0.56
N ASN A 227 -6.09 9.08 0.38
CA ASN A 227 -4.66 8.84 0.54
C ASN A 227 -4.25 7.38 0.28
N ALA A 228 -5.01 6.64 -0.50
CA ALA A 228 -4.76 5.20 -0.72
C ALA A 228 -3.43 4.92 -1.46
N VAL A 229 -3.01 5.82 -2.34
CA VAL A 229 -1.70 5.73 -3.03
C VAL A 229 -0.56 5.95 -2.02
N ALA A 230 -0.65 6.98 -1.19
CA ALA A 230 0.33 7.24 -0.14
C ALA A 230 0.42 6.07 0.84
N VAL A 231 -0.71 5.47 1.24
CA VAL A 231 -0.75 4.27 2.09
C VAL A 231 -0.07 3.08 1.41
N ALA A 232 -0.31 2.86 0.11
CA ALA A 232 0.34 1.77 -0.63
C ALA A 232 1.88 1.93 -0.65
N TYR A 233 2.39 3.13 -0.87
CA TYR A 233 3.82 3.42 -0.78
C TYR A 233 4.36 3.25 0.65
N ALA A 234 3.62 3.69 1.67
CA ALA A 234 4.01 3.49 3.06
C ALA A 234 4.10 2.00 3.41
N MET A 235 3.15 1.17 2.96
CA MET A 235 3.19 -0.28 3.14
C MET A 235 4.41 -0.91 2.45
N LYS A 236 4.77 -0.45 1.25
CA LYS A 236 5.99 -0.91 0.59
C LYS A 236 7.24 -0.52 1.38
N GLY A 237 7.36 0.74 1.78
CA GLY A 237 8.48 1.21 2.59
C GLY A 237 8.63 0.44 3.90
N TYR A 238 7.50 0.09 4.54
CA TYR A 238 7.48 -0.75 5.73
C TYR A 238 8.05 -2.16 5.47
N GLN A 239 7.65 -2.80 4.37
CA GLN A 239 8.19 -4.12 3.99
C GLN A 239 9.68 -4.05 3.66
N ASP A 240 10.11 -3.04 2.91
CA ASP A 240 11.51 -2.84 2.54
C ASP A 240 12.37 -2.63 3.79
N ALA A 241 11.90 -1.80 4.73
CA ALA A 241 12.58 -1.57 6.01
C ALA A 241 12.67 -2.86 6.85
N LYS A 242 11.60 -3.66 6.90
CA LYS A 242 11.60 -4.96 7.55
C LYS A 242 12.69 -5.86 6.98
N HIS A 243 12.69 -6.03 5.66
CA HIS A 243 13.66 -6.87 4.97
C HIS A 243 15.10 -6.38 5.23
N LEU A 244 15.34 -5.07 5.14
CA LEU A 244 16.64 -4.49 5.44
C LEU A 244 17.11 -4.83 6.87
N LEU A 245 16.23 -4.71 7.87
CA LEU A 245 16.55 -5.03 9.26
C LEU A 245 16.78 -6.53 9.48
N GLU A 246 16.11 -7.40 8.73
CA GLU A 246 16.27 -8.84 8.80
C GLU A 246 17.62 -9.31 8.22
N VAL A 247 18.09 -8.71 7.11
CA VAL A 247 19.36 -9.08 6.47
C VAL A 247 20.58 -8.39 7.07
N SER A 248 20.37 -7.27 7.79
CA SER A 248 21.47 -6.47 8.35
C SER A 248 22.44 -7.24 9.25
N PRO A 249 22.01 -8.15 10.14
CA PRO A 249 22.95 -8.95 10.95
C PRO A 249 23.87 -9.81 10.09
N THR A 250 23.37 -10.41 9.00
CA THR A 250 24.16 -11.25 8.10
C THR A 250 25.20 -10.41 7.34
N VAL A 251 24.79 -9.29 6.78
CA VAL A 251 25.69 -8.36 6.08
C VAL A 251 26.76 -7.83 7.02
N PHE A 252 26.36 -7.51 8.26
CA PHE A 252 27.30 -7.07 9.28
C PHE A 252 28.29 -8.16 9.67
N GLY A 253 27.84 -9.40 9.87
CA GLY A 253 28.71 -10.55 10.16
C GLY A 253 29.80 -10.75 9.11
N LEU A 254 29.40 -10.75 7.83
CA LEU A 254 30.36 -10.84 6.71
C LEU A 254 31.35 -9.66 6.70
N SER A 255 30.87 -8.45 6.98
CA SER A 255 31.72 -7.26 7.04
C SER A 255 32.71 -7.34 8.22
N LEU A 256 32.27 -7.83 9.38
CA LEU A 256 33.12 -8.00 10.56
C LEU A 256 34.23 -9.05 10.30
N GLU A 257 33.90 -10.15 9.63
CA GLU A 257 34.89 -11.14 9.20
C GLU A 257 35.90 -10.53 8.20
N GLY A 258 35.43 -9.78 7.20
CA GLY A 258 36.30 -9.10 6.24
C GLY A 258 37.25 -8.06 6.91
N LEU A 259 36.82 -7.47 8.02
CA LEU A 259 37.63 -6.54 8.81
C LEU A 259 38.65 -7.27 9.71
N ASN A 260 38.52 -8.57 9.96
CA ASN A 260 39.14 -9.29 11.08
C ASN A 260 38.79 -8.65 12.44
N GLY A 261 37.51 -8.30 12.61
CA GLY A 261 37.02 -7.51 13.72
C GLY A 261 36.87 -8.28 15.02
N ASN A 262 36.49 -7.57 16.10
CA ASN A 262 36.41 -8.10 17.44
C ASN A 262 34.97 -8.47 17.82
N VAL A 263 34.73 -9.70 18.28
CA VAL A 263 33.41 -10.20 18.71
C VAL A 263 33.02 -9.72 20.12
N ALA A 264 33.99 -9.28 20.94
CA ALA A 264 33.76 -8.92 22.34
C ALA A 264 32.65 -7.85 22.56
N PRO A 265 32.45 -6.84 21.69
CA PRO A 265 31.36 -5.87 21.84
C PRO A 265 29.96 -6.48 21.79
N PHE A 266 29.80 -7.68 21.22
CA PHE A 266 28.49 -8.32 20.99
C PHE A 266 28.19 -9.43 22.02
N LEU A 267 29.15 -9.77 22.90
CA LEU A 267 28.97 -10.82 23.89
C LEU A 267 27.88 -10.50 24.92
N PRO A 268 27.15 -11.50 25.41
CA PRO A 268 26.16 -11.32 26.47
C PRO A 268 26.73 -10.58 27.70
N GLN A 269 27.95 -10.93 28.15
CA GLN A 269 28.63 -10.28 29.28
C GLN A 269 28.77 -8.77 29.11
N THR A 270 28.87 -8.28 27.87
CA THR A 270 28.96 -6.84 27.56
C THR A 270 27.60 -6.17 27.54
N ASN A 271 26.53 -6.88 27.13
CA ASN A 271 25.24 -6.30 26.80
C ASN A 271 24.13 -6.60 27.81
N ASP A 272 24.18 -7.74 28.54
CA ASP A 272 23.11 -8.14 29.45
C ASP A 272 23.08 -7.30 30.74
N ILE A 273 24.17 -6.58 31.04
CA ILE A 273 24.22 -5.63 32.15
C ILE A 273 23.32 -4.38 31.90
N ARG A 274 22.78 -4.21 30.69
CA ARG A 274 21.90 -3.10 30.34
C ARG A 274 20.47 -3.59 30.14
N PRO A 275 19.45 -2.92 30.71
CA PRO A 275 18.06 -3.35 30.62
C PRO A 275 17.42 -2.97 29.27
N PHE A 276 18.07 -3.32 28.17
CA PHE A 276 17.61 -3.00 26.80
C PHE A 276 17.39 -4.27 25.98
N PRO A 277 16.21 -4.92 26.06
CA PRO A 277 15.96 -6.20 25.43
C PRO A 277 16.18 -6.20 23.90
N TYR A 278 16.00 -5.05 23.23
CA TYR A 278 16.27 -4.95 21.79
C TYR A 278 17.76 -5.07 21.45
N ILE A 279 18.65 -4.57 22.32
CA ILE A 279 20.10 -4.73 22.14
C ILE A 279 20.47 -6.20 22.34
N GLN A 280 19.97 -6.83 23.38
CA GLN A 280 20.22 -8.25 23.67
C GLN A 280 19.76 -9.15 22.52
N ALA A 281 18.56 -8.91 21.98
CA ALA A 281 18.05 -9.63 20.80
C ALA A 281 18.95 -9.41 19.57
N THR A 282 19.36 -8.16 19.33
CA THR A 282 20.17 -7.82 18.16
C THR A 282 21.58 -8.40 18.25
N THR A 283 22.21 -8.37 19.42
CA THR A 283 23.51 -9.02 19.63
C THR A 283 23.43 -10.52 19.44
N LYS A 284 22.36 -11.16 19.92
CA LYS A 284 22.10 -12.58 19.69
C LYS A 284 21.98 -12.90 18.18
N ASP A 285 21.27 -12.06 17.43
CA ASP A 285 21.14 -12.24 15.97
C ASP A 285 22.51 -12.10 15.27
N ILE A 286 23.34 -11.13 15.68
CA ILE A 286 24.69 -10.94 15.14
C ILE A 286 25.57 -12.15 15.46
N LEU A 287 25.59 -12.61 16.71
CA LEU A 287 26.41 -13.75 17.15
C LEU A 287 26.01 -15.03 16.43
N ALA A 288 24.72 -15.21 16.13
CA ALA A 288 24.26 -16.37 15.36
C ALA A 288 24.82 -16.40 13.93
N GLN A 289 25.12 -15.24 13.34
CA GLN A 289 25.77 -15.16 12.02
C GLN A 289 27.27 -15.47 12.07
N LEU A 290 27.86 -15.40 13.24
CA LEU A 290 29.30 -15.64 13.48
C LEU A 290 29.57 -17.03 14.06
N ASP A 291 28.58 -17.92 14.07
CA ASP A 291 28.77 -19.29 14.50
C ASP A 291 29.77 -20.01 13.58
N GLY A 292 30.78 -20.66 14.19
CA GLY A 292 31.87 -21.29 13.45
C GLY A 292 32.89 -20.33 12.80
N SER A 293 32.75 -19.01 13.00
CA SER A 293 33.70 -18.02 12.47
C SER A 293 35.08 -18.13 13.08
N TYR A 294 36.11 -17.85 12.26
CA TYR A 294 37.49 -17.73 12.72
C TYR A 294 37.73 -16.58 13.72
N LEU A 295 36.80 -15.63 13.79
CA LEU A 295 36.88 -14.49 14.69
C LEU A 295 36.87 -14.92 16.19
N TRP A 296 36.39 -16.11 16.48
CA TRP A 296 36.42 -16.70 17.85
C TRP A 296 37.80 -17.13 18.29
N GLN A 297 38.76 -17.26 17.33
CA GLN A 297 40.13 -17.63 17.64
C GLN A 297 40.94 -16.42 18.09
N LEU A 298 41.85 -16.62 19.04
CA LEU A 298 42.81 -15.58 19.40
C LEU A 298 43.69 -15.24 18.20
N ASN A 299 43.90 -13.96 18.00
CA ASN A 299 44.72 -13.45 16.90
C ASN A 299 45.41 -12.15 17.35
N ASP A 300 46.74 -12.22 17.48
CA ASP A 300 47.56 -11.10 17.93
C ASP A 300 47.67 -9.95 16.91
N GLU A 301 47.34 -10.22 15.65
CA GLU A 301 47.28 -9.19 14.59
C GLU A 301 45.96 -8.41 14.58
N ARG A 302 44.95 -8.86 15.36
CA ARG A 302 43.65 -8.19 15.44
C ARG A 302 43.78 -6.91 16.24
N PRO A 303 43.27 -5.77 15.72
CA PRO A 303 43.23 -4.52 16.47
C PRO A 303 42.51 -4.70 17.81
N LEU A 304 43.04 -4.06 18.87
CA LEU A 304 42.45 -4.10 20.20
C LEU A 304 41.01 -3.57 20.19
N GLN A 305 40.72 -2.61 19.32
CA GLN A 305 39.44 -1.95 19.21
C GLN A 305 39.09 -1.65 17.75
N ASP A 306 37.91 -2.09 17.34
CA ASP A 306 37.36 -1.82 16.01
C ASP A 306 36.94 -0.34 15.85
N PRO A 307 36.75 0.15 14.61
CA PRO A 307 36.10 1.43 14.35
C PRO A 307 34.73 1.53 15.05
N LEU A 308 34.35 2.73 15.45
CA LEU A 308 33.13 2.98 16.21
C LEU A 308 31.88 2.43 15.51
N SER A 309 31.78 2.57 14.19
CA SER A 309 30.68 2.04 13.38
C SER A 309 30.49 0.53 13.50
N TYR A 310 31.57 -0.23 13.72
CA TYR A 310 31.50 -1.67 13.92
C TYR A 310 31.10 -2.02 15.35
N ARG A 311 31.81 -1.52 16.35
CA ARG A 311 31.58 -1.89 17.76
C ARG A 311 30.26 -1.39 18.33
N THR A 312 29.60 -0.39 17.68
CA THR A 312 28.30 0.14 18.08
C THR A 312 27.13 -0.33 17.20
N THR A 313 27.37 -1.18 16.21
CA THR A 313 26.34 -1.66 15.27
C THR A 313 25.14 -2.26 15.97
N ALA A 314 25.33 -3.04 17.04
CA ALA A 314 24.23 -3.62 17.80
C ALA A 314 23.26 -2.56 18.33
N TYR A 315 23.77 -1.42 18.80
CA TYR A 315 22.94 -0.31 19.32
C TYR A 315 22.18 0.39 18.20
N THR A 316 22.80 0.61 17.05
CA THR A 316 22.19 1.23 15.88
C THR A 316 21.07 0.35 15.33
N LEU A 317 21.37 -0.93 15.10
CA LEU A 317 20.36 -1.89 14.60
C LEU A 317 19.23 -2.12 15.60
N ALA A 318 19.53 -2.20 16.90
CA ALA A 318 18.51 -2.35 17.93
C ALA A 318 17.57 -1.15 17.99
N SER A 319 18.11 0.05 17.84
CA SER A 319 17.30 1.29 17.80
C SER A 319 16.39 1.32 16.58
N ALA A 320 16.89 0.94 15.41
CA ALA A 320 16.10 0.84 14.18
C ALA A 320 15.02 -0.24 14.28
N LYS A 321 15.35 -1.45 14.81
CA LYS A 321 14.39 -2.54 15.06
C LYS A 321 13.28 -2.10 16.02
N LYS A 322 13.64 -1.37 17.10
CA LYS A 322 12.67 -0.83 18.06
C LYS A 322 11.74 0.19 17.40
N ALA A 323 12.27 1.14 16.63
CA ALA A 323 11.48 2.12 15.92
C ALA A 323 10.51 1.46 14.93
N TRP A 324 11.00 0.51 14.13
CA TRP A 324 10.17 -0.26 13.20
C TRP A 324 9.04 -1.02 13.93
N TRP A 325 9.34 -1.68 15.04
CA TRP A 325 8.35 -2.43 15.83
C TRP A 325 7.26 -1.53 16.43
N ILE A 326 7.62 -0.30 16.88
CA ILE A 326 6.64 0.67 17.37
C ILE A 326 5.71 1.10 16.23
N TRP A 327 6.27 1.28 15.05
CA TRP A 327 5.49 1.71 13.87
C TRP A 327 4.61 0.58 13.30
N ALA A 328 4.94 -0.69 13.58
CA ALA A 328 4.20 -1.88 13.18
C ALA A 328 2.91 -2.13 13.99
N LYS A 329 2.74 -1.47 15.12
CA LYS A 329 1.55 -1.55 15.99
C LYS A 329 0.50 -0.54 15.64
#